data_2971d8118631ed9d670a1c143ba40bd0
#
_entry.id   2971d8118631ed9d670a1c143ba40bd0
#
_cell.length_a   1.000
_cell.length_b   1.000
_cell.length_c   1.000
_cell.angle_alpha   90.00
_cell.angle_beta   90.00
_cell.angle_gamma   90.00
#
_symmetry.space_group_name_H-M   'P 1'
#
loop_
_entity.id
_entity.type
_entity.pdbx_description
1 polymer ?
#
loop_
_entity_poly.entity_id
_entity_poly.type
_entity_poly.pdbx_seq_one_letter_code
_entity_poly.pdbx_strand_id
1 'polypeptide(L)'
;MRLSVRFPLAFSVATALGVCLLPVAHAQSQSSSSSSSGVSYSSASQTTGTGTYIVIDPLAKVRYDNRYDVSLGMAYDHMKAGPTLLSGSNLGGLDLEGSYWLTKRWGAEGTARYYLGTSGAAPNPYAIQGPFVSQTFFGAGPEWLGPHNKHGDLIAHAMFGGVYGKFQQDLRGQPASVVDFYNDQFAFAGIIGGHMDLNRSEHWTFRVTPDAILTRYSINYGNHATSNDVNFALSVGIEYKFTKKKR
;
A
#
# COMPACT_ATOMS: atom_id res chain seq x y z
N MET A 1 -23.95 -41.79 13.94
CA MET A 1 -22.79 -41.87 13.03
C MET A 1 -22.22 -40.46 12.92
N ARG A 2 -21.15 -40.12 13.69
CA ARG A 2 -20.56 -38.78 13.74
C ARG A 2 -19.34 -38.78 12.81
N LEU A 3 -19.43 -38.07 11.67
CA LEU A 3 -18.28 -37.83 10.81
C LEU A 3 -17.55 -36.57 11.30
N SER A 4 -16.40 -36.75 11.91
CA SER A 4 -15.50 -35.65 12.24
C SER A 4 -14.57 -35.42 11.06
N VAL A 5 -14.82 -34.37 10.30
CA VAL A 5 -13.93 -33.90 9.26
C VAL A 5 -12.88 -32.98 9.92
N ARG A 6 -11.66 -33.50 10.08
CA ARG A 6 -10.49 -32.70 10.46
C ARG A 6 -9.93 -32.07 9.19
N PHE A 7 -10.07 -30.76 9.04
CA PHE A 7 -9.31 -29.99 8.05
C PHE A 7 -7.90 -29.72 8.61
N PRO A 8 -6.86 -30.09 7.89
CA PRO A 8 -5.52 -29.61 8.21
C PRO A 8 -5.40 -28.19 7.69
N LEU A 9 -5.36 -27.21 8.59
CA LEU A 9 -4.95 -25.84 8.28
C LEU A 9 -3.43 -25.84 8.07
N ALA A 10 -2.99 -26.21 6.89
CA ALA A 10 -1.63 -25.95 6.45
C ALA A 10 -1.62 -24.52 5.87
N PHE A 11 -1.26 -23.58 6.72
CA PHE A 11 -0.97 -22.20 6.32
C PHE A 11 0.40 -22.19 5.63
N SER A 12 0.41 -22.41 4.33
CA SER A 12 1.58 -22.13 3.49
C SER A 12 1.54 -20.65 3.10
N VAL A 13 1.91 -19.77 4.04
CA VAL A 13 2.30 -18.39 3.75
C VAL A 13 3.80 -18.38 3.47
N ALA A 14 4.18 -18.98 2.38
CA ALA A 14 5.54 -18.88 1.85
C ALA A 14 5.40 -19.01 0.34
N THR A 15 5.33 -17.91 -0.36
CA THR A 15 5.80 -17.73 -1.75
C THR A 15 5.03 -16.60 -2.47
N ALA A 16 5.15 -15.38 -1.99
CA ALA A 16 4.83 -14.20 -2.81
C ALA A 16 5.82 -13.04 -2.57
N LEU A 17 6.97 -13.32 -1.96
CA LEU A 17 8.17 -12.46 -2.03
C LEU A 17 9.14 -13.03 -3.08
N GLY A 18 8.62 -13.40 -4.21
CA GLY A 18 9.37 -13.72 -5.43
C GLY A 18 9.74 -12.43 -6.13
N VAL A 19 10.73 -11.74 -5.58
CA VAL A 19 11.94 -11.34 -6.27
C VAL A 19 11.73 -10.89 -7.72
N CYS A 20 11.47 -9.61 -7.93
CA CYS A 20 12.04 -8.91 -9.07
C CYS A 20 13.52 -8.62 -8.79
N LEU A 21 14.37 -9.64 -8.79
CA LEU A 21 15.78 -9.50 -9.07
C LEU A 21 15.90 -9.24 -10.57
N LEU A 22 15.81 -7.99 -10.95
CA LEU A 22 16.30 -7.55 -12.26
C LEU A 22 17.80 -7.86 -12.28
N PRO A 23 18.33 -8.53 -13.33
CA PRO A 23 19.75 -8.72 -13.46
C PRO A 23 20.39 -7.34 -13.60
N VAL A 24 21.22 -6.98 -12.64
CA VAL A 24 22.14 -5.85 -12.78
C VAL A 24 23.06 -6.20 -13.94
N ALA A 25 22.84 -5.57 -15.07
CA ALA A 25 23.77 -5.64 -16.20
C ALA A 25 25.11 -5.12 -15.71
N HIS A 26 26.08 -6.02 -15.59
CA HIS A 26 27.48 -5.67 -15.40
C HIS A 26 27.94 -5.00 -16.69
N ALA A 27 27.91 -3.69 -16.71
CA ALA A 27 28.69 -2.94 -17.68
C ALA A 27 30.17 -3.15 -17.32
N GLN A 28 30.86 -3.97 -18.11
CA GLN A 28 32.32 -4.03 -18.09
C GLN A 28 32.84 -2.67 -18.51
N SER A 29 33.30 -1.89 -17.56
CA SER A 29 34.09 -0.69 -17.86
C SER A 29 35.51 -1.14 -18.22
N GLN A 30 35.90 -0.90 -19.47
CA GLN A 30 37.27 -0.94 -19.88
C GLN A 30 38.10 0.00 -18.99
N SER A 31 39.17 -0.56 -18.44
CA SER A 31 40.15 0.16 -17.67
C SER A 31 40.90 1.13 -18.57
N SER A 32 40.56 2.39 -18.57
CA SER A 32 41.47 3.47 -18.88
C SER A 32 41.96 4.01 -17.54
N SER A 33 43.25 3.85 -17.29
CA SER A 33 43.96 4.39 -16.14
C SER A 33 43.92 5.90 -16.18
N SER A 34 42.95 6.47 -15.51
CA SER A 34 42.96 7.86 -15.06
C SER A 34 42.73 7.85 -13.54
N SER A 35 43.69 8.42 -12.83
CA SER A 35 43.69 8.60 -11.39
C SER A 35 42.38 9.21 -10.91
N SER A 36 41.45 8.37 -10.47
CA SER A 36 40.23 8.82 -9.81
C SER A 36 40.56 9.18 -8.37
N SER A 37 40.72 10.46 -8.09
CA SER A 37 40.58 10.98 -6.76
C SER A 37 39.19 10.61 -6.24
N GLY A 38 39.16 9.66 -5.29
CA GLY A 38 37.94 9.24 -4.62
C GLY A 38 37.24 10.42 -3.98
N VAL A 39 36.03 10.74 -4.44
CA VAL A 39 35.18 11.73 -3.81
C VAL A 39 34.60 11.10 -2.55
N SER A 40 35.28 11.27 -1.43
CA SER A 40 34.72 10.99 -0.11
C SER A 40 33.74 12.11 0.24
N TYR A 41 32.45 11.80 0.30
CA TYR A 41 31.42 12.71 0.78
C TYR A 41 31.52 12.84 2.30
N SER A 42 32.43 13.67 2.75
CA SER A 42 32.43 14.15 4.15
C SER A 42 31.82 15.54 4.15
N SER A 43 31.02 15.85 5.15
CA SER A 43 30.43 17.17 5.39
C SER A 43 31.47 18.19 5.88
N ALA A 44 32.68 18.10 5.35
CA ALA A 44 33.76 19.05 5.60
C ALA A 44 34.06 19.82 4.31
N SER A 45 34.09 21.12 4.39
CA SER A 45 34.54 22.01 3.33
C SER A 45 35.98 21.65 2.93
N GLN A 46 36.16 21.11 1.73
CA GLN A 46 37.51 21.02 1.14
C GLN A 46 37.81 22.32 0.40
N THR A 47 38.80 23.04 0.90
CA THR A 47 39.37 24.21 0.25
C THR A 47 40.49 23.76 -0.67
N THR A 48 40.21 23.61 -1.95
CA THR A 48 41.25 23.48 -2.98
C THR A 48 41.14 24.68 -3.92
N GLY A 49 42.17 25.50 -3.90
CA GLY A 49 42.44 26.72 -4.67
C GLY A 49 41.35 27.25 -5.61
N THR A 50 40.92 28.47 -5.42
CA THR A 50 40.08 29.35 -6.25
C THR A 50 38.55 29.13 -6.27
N GLY A 51 37.98 28.20 -5.48
CA GLY A 51 36.53 28.12 -5.33
C GLY A 51 36.14 27.13 -4.23
N THR A 52 35.39 27.60 -3.22
CA THR A 52 34.82 26.73 -2.18
C THR A 52 33.50 26.22 -2.70
N TYR A 53 33.42 24.95 -3.08
CA TYR A 53 32.13 24.29 -3.41
C TYR A 53 31.57 23.70 -2.12
N ILE A 54 30.43 24.22 -1.69
CA ILE A 54 29.66 23.61 -0.58
C ILE A 54 28.73 22.57 -1.21
N VAL A 55 29.06 21.29 -1.04
CA VAL A 55 28.15 20.20 -1.41
C VAL A 55 27.21 19.99 -0.24
N ILE A 56 25.95 20.37 -0.43
CA ILE A 56 24.88 20.12 0.55
C ILE A 56 24.25 18.75 0.22
N ASP A 57 24.49 17.76 1.09
CA ASP A 57 23.78 16.48 1.00
C ASP A 57 22.39 16.65 1.66
N PRO A 58 21.30 16.63 0.89
CA PRO A 58 19.94 16.81 1.43
C PRO A 58 19.57 15.69 2.41
N LEU A 59 20.24 14.55 2.35
CA LEU A 59 20.00 13.39 3.20
C LEU A 59 20.87 13.34 4.46
N ALA A 60 21.81 14.29 4.64
CA ALA A 60 22.72 14.30 5.79
C ALA A 60 21.99 14.42 7.14
N LYS A 61 20.77 14.98 7.14
CA LYS A 61 19.96 15.20 8.35
C LYS A 61 18.84 14.17 8.52
N VAL A 62 18.70 13.19 7.63
CA VAL A 62 17.67 12.16 7.75
C VAL A 62 17.85 11.38 9.05
N ARG A 63 16.79 11.30 9.83
CA ARG A 63 16.73 10.60 11.12
C ARG A 63 15.41 9.86 11.24
N TYR A 64 15.40 8.80 12.03
CA TYR A 64 14.23 7.98 12.36
C TYR A 64 13.84 8.19 13.83
N ASP A 65 13.77 9.46 14.26
CA ASP A 65 13.36 9.88 15.60
C ASP A 65 12.11 10.78 15.57
N ASN A 66 11.45 10.86 14.42
CA ASN A 66 10.15 11.49 14.29
C ASN A 66 9.12 10.74 15.14
N ARG A 67 8.13 11.47 15.64
CA ARG A 67 7.05 10.92 16.45
C ARG A 67 5.75 10.78 15.67
N TYR A 68 5.59 11.62 14.68
CA TYR A 68 4.43 11.66 13.79
C TYR A 68 4.90 11.77 12.35
N ASP A 69 4.20 11.11 11.48
CA ASP A 69 4.27 11.35 10.05
C ASP A 69 2.87 11.26 9.44
N VAL A 70 2.72 11.87 8.28
CA VAL A 70 1.48 11.86 7.51
C VAL A 70 1.83 11.68 6.04
N SER A 71 1.15 10.78 5.36
CA SER A 71 1.31 10.56 3.93
C SER A 71 0.01 10.79 3.17
N LEU A 72 0.15 11.23 1.95
CA LEU A 72 -0.94 11.36 0.98
C LEU A 72 -0.48 10.78 -0.34
N GLY A 73 -1.28 9.89 -0.90
CA GLY A 73 -0.96 9.20 -2.14
C GLY A 73 -2.15 8.98 -3.06
N MET A 74 -1.83 8.57 -4.28
CA MET A 74 -2.77 7.97 -5.21
C MET A 74 -2.79 6.47 -4.96
N ALA A 75 -3.97 5.87 -4.96
CA ALA A 75 -4.15 4.46 -4.66
C ALA A 75 -4.82 3.75 -5.84
N TYR A 76 -4.45 2.50 -6.01
CA TYR A 76 -5.05 1.54 -6.92
C TYR A 76 -5.51 0.33 -6.13
N ASP A 77 -6.68 -0.20 -6.44
CA ASP A 77 -7.20 -1.44 -5.87
C ASP A 77 -7.76 -2.35 -6.97
N HIS A 78 -7.44 -3.62 -6.89
CA HIS A 78 -8.00 -4.66 -7.75
C HIS A 78 -8.87 -5.59 -6.91
N MET A 79 -10.19 -5.45 -7.06
CA MET A 79 -11.17 -6.16 -6.26
C MET A 79 -12.27 -6.81 -7.10
N LYS A 80 -13.05 -7.70 -6.49
CA LYS A 80 -14.29 -8.24 -7.08
C LYS A 80 -15.49 -7.45 -6.59
N ALA A 81 -16.37 -7.06 -7.51
CA ALA A 81 -17.60 -6.33 -7.20
C ALA A 81 -18.80 -7.26 -6.93
N GLY A 82 -18.61 -8.56 -7.00
CA GLY A 82 -19.64 -9.56 -6.74
C GLY A 82 -19.07 -10.97 -6.55
N PRO A 83 -19.84 -11.87 -5.95
CA PRO A 83 -19.33 -13.16 -5.47
C PRO A 83 -18.93 -14.14 -6.58
N THR A 84 -19.58 -14.09 -7.73
CA THR A 84 -19.29 -14.98 -8.86
C THR A 84 -18.73 -14.26 -10.07
N LEU A 85 -18.52 -12.93 -9.98
CA LEU A 85 -17.87 -12.17 -11.04
C LEU A 85 -16.43 -12.64 -11.20
N LEU A 86 -16.12 -13.20 -12.36
CA LEU A 86 -14.76 -13.69 -12.68
C LEU A 86 -13.79 -12.54 -12.95
N SER A 87 -14.31 -11.44 -13.49
CA SER A 87 -13.51 -10.26 -13.82
C SER A 87 -13.39 -9.35 -12.61
N GLY A 88 -12.17 -8.99 -12.25
CA GLY A 88 -11.91 -7.99 -11.21
C GLY A 88 -12.23 -6.58 -11.68
N SER A 89 -12.53 -5.72 -10.74
CA SER A 89 -12.70 -4.27 -10.91
C SER A 89 -11.38 -3.57 -10.66
N ASN A 90 -10.99 -2.65 -11.52
CA ASN A 90 -9.81 -1.81 -11.34
C ASN A 90 -10.28 -0.45 -10.83
N LEU A 91 -9.93 -0.12 -9.61
CA LEU A 91 -10.33 1.12 -8.96
C LEU A 91 -9.11 2.00 -8.75
N GLY A 92 -9.26 3.27 -9.04
CA GLY A 92 -8.30 4.31 -8.71
C GLY A 92 -8.80 5.14 -7.53
N GLY A 93 -7.89 5.76 -6.78
CA GLY A 93 -8.33 6.51 -5.62
C GLY A 93 -7.25 7.32 -4.92
N LEU A 94 -7.56 7.69 -3.68
CA LEU A 94 -6.67 8.43 -2.80
C LEU A 94 -6.42 7.63 -1.53
N ASP A 95 -5.23 7.78 -0.99
CA ASP A 95 -4.77 7.18 0.26
C ASP A 95 -4.24 8.27 1.18
N LEU A 96 -4.77 8.31 2.40
CA LEU A 96 -4.32 9.18 3.48
C LEU A 96 -3.93 8.30 4.65
N GLU A 97 -2.68 8.40 5.08
CA GLU A 97 -2.14 7.64 6.20
C GLU A 97 -1.52 8.57 7.23
N GLY A 98 -1.52 8.13 8.47
CA GLY A 98 -0.84 8.85 9.56
C GLY A 98 -0.32 7.88 10.58
N SER A 99 0.94 8.07 10.98
CA SER A 99 1.64 7.21 11.91
C SER A 99 2.01 7.94 13.19
N TYR A 100 2.01 7.18 14.27
CA TYR A 100 2.48 7.57 15.58
C TYR A 100 3.48 6.56 16.14
N TRP A 101 4.75 6.94 16.22
CA TRP A 101 5.84 6.10 16.69
C TRP A 101 5.91 6.07 18.22
N LEU A 102 5.58 4.90 18.79
CA LEU A 102 5.63 4.64 20.24
C LEU A 102 7.06 4.38 20.70
N THR A 103 7.82 3.66 19.89
CA THR A 103 9.23 3.32 20.12
C THR A 103 10.04 3.63 18.87
N LYS A 104 11.33 3.29 18.87
CA LYS A 104 12.19 3.45 17.68
C LYS A 104 11.82 2.51 16.53
N ARG A 105 11.05 1.45 16.79
CA ARG A 105 10.71 0.42 15.78
C ARG A 105 9.23 0.11 15.70
N TRP A 106 8.44 0.45 16.70
CA TRP A 106 7.01 0.15 16.74
C TRP A 106 6.20 1.42 16.77
N GLY A 107 5.25 1.52 15.89
CA GLY A 107 4.28 2.59 15.79
C GLY A 107 2.85 2.05 15.71
N ALA A 108 1.94 2.98 15.64
CA ALA A 108 0.54 2.76 15.33
C ALA A 108 0.19 3.63 14.12
N GLU A 109 -0.37 3.02 13.12
CA GLU A 109 -0.77 3.66 11.87
C GLU A 109 -2.29 3.68 11.76
N GLY A 110 -2.83 4.74 11.18
CA GLY A 110 -4.22 4.86 10.76
C GLY A 110 -4.30 5.25 9.30
N THR A 111 -5.22 4.63 8.54
CA THR A 111 -5.41 4.92 7.12
C THR A 111 -6.87 5.18 6.79
N ALA A 112 -7.08 6.07 5.81
CA ALA A 112 -8.36 6.30 5.14
C ALA A 112 -8.12 6.29 3.62
N ARG A 113 -8.76 5.34 2.93
CA ARG A 113 -8.61 5.16 1.49
C ARG A 113 -9.95 5.26 0.80
N TYR A 114 -9.99 5.95 -0.31
CA TYR A 114 -11.18 6.07 -1.14
C TYR A 114 -10.85 5.62 -2.56
N TYR A 115 -11.59 4.63 -3.03
CA TYR A 115 -11.44 4.05 -4.35
C TYR A 115 -12.70 4.22 -5.17
N LEU A 116 -12.55 4.43 -6.46
CA LEU A 116 -13.66 4.54 -7.41
C LEU A 116 -13.23 4.01 -8.79
N GLY A 117 -14.19 3.47 -9.53
CA GLY A 117 -13.94 2.97 -10.87
C GLY A 117 -15.13 2.20 -11.42
N THR A 118 -14.90 1.47 -12.49
CA THR A 118 -15.91 0.61 -13.10
C THR A 118 -15.62 -0.85 -12.79
N SER A 119 -16.67 -1.61 -12.53
CA SER A 119 -16.55 -3.06 -12.41
C SER A 119 -16.13 -3.68 -13.74
N GLY A 120 -15.32 -4.74 -13.70
CA GLY A 120 -14.94 -5.52 -14.88
C GLY A 120 -16.07 -6.44 -15.39
N ALA A 121 -17.33 -6.22 -14.99
CA ALA A 121 -18.44 -7.09 -15.36
C ALA A 121 -18.71 -7.05 -16.85
N ALA A 122 -18.77 -8.24 -17.46
CA ALA A 122 -19.19 -8.40 -18.85
C ALA A 122 -20.67 -7.99 -19.05
N PRO A 123 -21.07 -7.62 -20.28
CA PRO A 123 -22.47 -7.34 -20.59
C PRO A 123 -23.36 -8.50 -20.19
N ASN A 124 -24.46 -8.21 -19.50
CA ASN A 124 -25.48 -9.18 -19.13
C ASN A 124 -26.77 -8.96 -19.91
N PRO A 125 -27.80 -9.86 -19.80
CA PRO A 125 -29.07 -9.72 -20.51
C PRO A 125 -29.82 -8.40 -20.27
N TYR A 126 -29.50 -7.69 -19.21
CA TYR A 126 -30.07 -6.38 -18.84
C TYR A 126 -29.30 -5.20 -19.43
N ALA A 127 -28.33 -5.45 -20.32
CA ALA A 127 -27.45 -4.45 -20.92
C ALA A 127 -26.68 -3.59 -19.88
N ILE A 128 -26.37 -4.19 -18.73
CA ILE A 128 -25.52 -3.59 -17.70
C ILE A 128 -24.09 -4.04 -17.99
N GLN A 129 -23.21 -3.08 -18.27
CA GLN A 129 -21.80 -3.33 -18.56
C GLN A 129 -20.95 -2.39 -17.72
N GLY A 130 -20.03 -2.94 -16.93
CA GLY A 130 -19.07 -2.16 -16.17
C GLY A 130 -19.71 -1.09 -15.28
N PRO A 131 -20.71 -1.39 -14.42
CA PRO A 131 -21.32 -0.40 -13.57
C PRO A 131 -20.29 0.25 -12.63
N PHE A 132 -20.55 1.48 -12.24
CA PHE A 132 -19.66 2.24 -11.34
C PHE A 132 -19.66 1.63 -9.94
N VAL A 133 -18.47 1.50 -9.37
CA VAL A 133 -18.24 0.97 -8.03
C VAL A 133 -17.37 1.93 -7.27
N SER A 134 -17.67 2.13 -5.99
CA SER A 134 -16.80 2.86 -5.09
C SER A 134 -16.65 2.15 -3.76
N GLN A 135 -15.48 2.35 -3.13
CA GLN A 135 -15.14 1.72 -1.86
C GLN A 135 -14.41 2.72 -0.97
N THR A 136 -14.82 2.80 0.28
CA THR A 136 -14.13 3.60 1.30
C THR A 136 -13.64 2.65 2.38
N PHE A 137 -12.33 2.61 2.58
CA PHE A 137 -11.71 1.87 3.67
C PHE A 137 -11.21 2.84 4.74
N PHE A 138 -11.34 2.44 6.01
CA PHE A 138 -10.69 3.10 7.14
C PHE A 138 -10.30 2.07 8.17
N GLY A 139 -9.11 2.23 8.72
CA GLY A 139 -8.57 1.29 9.68
C GLY A 139 -7.37 1.83 10.41
N ALA A 140 -6.95 1.07 11.41
CA ALA A 140 -5.75 1.36 12.16
C ALA A 140 -5.09 0.05 12.63
N GLY A 141 -3.80 0.11 12.92
CA GLY A 141 -3.08 -1.05 13.42
C GLY A 141 -1.61 -0.77 13.74
N PRO A 142 -0.89 -1.79 14.16
CA PRO A 142 0.54 -1.67 14.41
C PRO A 142 1.35 -1.59 13.12
N GLU A 143 2.43 -0.84 13.18
CA GLU A 143 3.47 -0.78 12.18
C GLU A 143 4.84 -1.08 12.81
N TRP A 144 5.75 -1.62 12.02
CA TRP A 144 7.08 -1.99 12.44
C TRP A 144 8.12 -1.51 11.45
N LEU A 145 9.07 -0.68 11.93
CA LEU A 145 10.21 -0.20 11.16
C LEU A 145 11.27 -1.29 11.06
N GLY A 146 11.46 -1.78 9.86
CA GLY A 146 12.45 -2.78 9.50
C GLY A 146 13.83 -2.19 9.19
N PRO A 147 14.51 -2.73 8.16
CA PRO A 147 15.78 -2.20 7.69
C PRO A 147 15.62 -0.77 7.19
N HIS A 148 16.53 0.12 7.62
CA HIS A 148 16.50 1.53 7.23
C HIS A 148 17.90 2.12 7.13
N ASN A 149 18.06 3.11 6.28
CA ASN A 149 19.29 3.88 6.10
C ASN A 149 18.92 5.32 5.66
N LYS A 150 19.92 6.17 5.42
CA LYS A 150 19.65 7.56 5.01
C LYS A 150 18.87 7.70 3.70
N HIS A 151 18.88 6.69 2.83
CA HIS A 151 18.22 6.74 1.53
C HIS A 151 16.77 6.26 1.58
N GLY A 152 16.44 5.37 2.52
CA GLY A 152 15.10 4.84 2.66
C GLY A 152 14.96 3.82 3.76
N ASP A 153 13.72 3.35 3.92
CA ASP A 153 13.33 2.34 4.91
C ASP A 153 12.26 1.41 4.38
N LEU A 154 12.07 0.31 5.10
CA LEU A 154 11.00 -0.66 4.90
C LEU A 154 10.20 -0.75 6.19
N ILE A 155 8.92 -0.55 6.11
CA ILE A 155 7.98 -0.66 7.22
C ILE A 155 6.99 -1.77 6.89
N ALA A 156 6.73 -2.67 7.81
CA ALA A 156 5.65 -3.64 7.73
C ALA A 156 4.49 -3.19 8.60
N HIS A 157 3.25 -3.38 8.12
CA HIS A 157 2.07 -3.04 8.89
C HIS A 157 0.97 -4.10 8.78
N ALA A 158 0.07 -4.09 9.78
CA ALA A 158 -1.15 -4.87 9.78
C ALA A 158 -2.26 -4.03 10.41
N MET A 159 -3.30 -3.73 9.65
CA MET A 159 -4.39 -2.87 10.08
C MET A 159 -5.72 -3.61 10.08
N PHE A 160 -6.61 -3.19 10.96
CA PHE A 160 -7.98 -3.67 11.07
C PHE A 160 -8.94 -2.49 11.02
N GLY A 161 -10.07 -2.69 10.36
CA GLY A 161 -11.03 -1.62 10.22
C GLY A 161 -12.30 -2.05 9.52
N GLY A 162 -12.85 -1.13 8.77
CA GLY A 162 -14.07 -1.32 8.01
C GLY A 162 -13.95 -0.78 6.60
N VAL A 163 -14.75 -1.36 5.74
CA VAL A 163 -14.91 -0.94 4.36
C VAL A 163 -16.39 -0.71 4.07
N TYR A 164 -16.70 0.40 3.44
CA TYR A 164 -18.02 0.69 2.90
C TYR A 164 -17.97 0.62 1.39
N GLY A 165 -18.60 -0.41 0.82
CA GLY A 165 -18.70 -0.62 -0.61
C GLY A 165 -20.05 -0.16 -1.17
N LYS A 166 -20.03 0.56 -2.30
CA LYS A 166 -21.21 0.92 -3.10
C LYS A 166 -21.12 0.24 -4.44
N PHE A 167 -22.04 -0.68 -4.69
CA PHE A 167 -22.05 -1.55 -5.87
C PHE A 167 -23.30 -1.38 -6.72
N GLN A 168 -24.32 -0.65 -6.23
CA GLN A 168 -25.65 -0.60 -6.85
C GLN A 168 -25.92 0.68 -7.67
N GLN A 169 -24.93 1.54 -7.87
CA GLN A 169 -25.13 2.88 -8.43
C GLN A 169 -25.65 2.86 -9.88
N ASP A 170 -25.20 1.92 -10.72
CA ASP A 170 -25.48 1.88 -12.16
C ASP A 170 -26.19 0.59 -12.61
N LEU A 171 -26.98 -0.03 -11.73
CA LEU A 171 -27.67 -1.28 -12.03
C LEU A 171 -28.98 -1.08 -12.77
N ARG A 172 -29.29 0.12 -13.27
CA ARG A 172 -30.51 0.46 -14.04
C ARG A 172 -31.80 -0.02 -13.36
N GLY A 173 -31.85 0.04 -12.03
CA GLY A 173 -32.99 -0.41 -11.25
C GLY A 173 -33.10 -1.93 -11.05
N GLN A 174 -32.14 -2.70 -11.54
CA GLN A 174 -32.11 -4.13 -11.28
C GLN A 174 -31.55 -4.41 -9.88
N PRO A 175 -32.11 -5.41 -9.15
CA PRO A 175 -31.53 -5.86 -7.89
C PRO A 175 -30.11 -6.39 -8.09
N ALA A 176 -29.20 -6.11 -7.16
CA ALA A 176 -27.82 -6.58 -7.22
C ALA A 176 -27.73 -8.11 -7.36
N SER A 177 -28.63 -8.85 -6.71
CA SER A 177 -28.72 -10.31 -6.78
C SER A 177 -29.01 -10.88 -8.19
N VAL A 178 -29.68 -10.12 -9.05
CA VAL A 178 -30.02 -10.55 -10.42
C VAL A 178 -28.84 -10.40 -11.36
N VAL A 179 -27.95 -9.48 -11.06
CA VAL A 179 -26.76 -9.14 -11.86
C VAL A 179 -25.45 -9.54 -11.19
N ASP A 180 -25.55 -10.30 -10.10
CA ASP A 180 -24.44 -10.91 -9.37
C ASP A 180 -23.45 -9.91 -8.72
N PHE A 181 -23.95 -8.75 -8.29
CA PHE A 181 -23.22 -7.75 -7.55
C PHE A 181 -23.48 -7.87 -6.05
N TYR A 182 -22.53 -7.40 -5.24
CA TYR A 182 -22.80 -7.15 -3.82
C TYR A 182 -23.83 -6.02 -3.66
N ASN A 183 -24.57 -6.06 -2.55
CA ASN A 183 -25.35 -4.90 -2.12
C ASN A 183 -24.42 -3.83 -1.54
N ASP A 184 -24.91 -2.58 -1.52
CA ASP A 184 -24.24 -1.51 -0.79
C ASP A 184 -24.20 -1.89 0.68
N GLN A 185 -23.00 -1.99 1.25
CA GLN A 185 -22.85 -2.48 2.61
C GLN A 185 -21.55 -2.01 3.28
N PHE A 186 -21.58 -2.05 4.60
CA PHE A 186 -20.41 -1.96 5.43
C PHE A 186 -19.94 -3.38 5.79
N ALA A 187 -18.63 -3.62 5.69
CA ALA A 187 -18.02 -4.89 6.04
C ALA A 187 -16.75 -4.68 6.86
N PHE A 188 -16.36 -5.70 7.63
CA PHE A 188 -15.05 -5.73 8.25
C PHE A 188 -13.98 -5.97 7.20
N ALA A 189 -12.85 -5.29 7.38
CA ALA A 189 -11.70 -5.46 6.52
C ALA A 189 -10.40 -5.40 7.32
N GLY A 190 -9.38 -6.05 6.78
CA GLY A 190 -8.02 -6.00 7.29
C GLY A 190 -7.05 -5.70 6.18
N ILE A 191 -5.93 -5.06 6.49
CA ILE A 191 -4.82 -4.82 5.57
C ILE A 191 -3.57 -5.49 6.15
N ILE A 192 -2.82 -6.15 5.28
CA ILE A 192 -1.48 -6.65 5.57
C ILE A 192 -0.58 -6.21 4.43
N GLY A 193 0.49 -5.51 4.76
CA GLY A 193 1.39 -4.97 3.76
C GLY A 193 2.57 -4.23 4.36
N GLY A 194 2.97 -3.16 3.72
CA GLY A 194 4.05 -2.33 4.21
C GLY A 194 4.43 -1.21 3.26
N HIS A 195 5.31 -0.36 3.74
CA HIS A 195 5.82 0.79 3.01
C HIS A 195 7.26 0.57 2.57
N MET A 196 7.55 1.05 1.38
CA MET A 196 8.90 1.29 0.89
C MET A 196 9.08 2.80 0.77
N ASP A 197 9.85 3.36 1.67
CA ASP A 197 10.08 4.78 1.76
C ASP A 197 11.43 5.16 1.17
N LEU A 198 11.44 6.16 0.28
CA LEU A 198 12.63 6.72 -0.34
C LEU A 198 12.80 8.16 0.12
N ASN A 199 13.73 8.39 1.03
CA ASN A 199 13.99 9.71 1.60
C ASN A 199 14.51 10.68 0.54
N ARG A 200 13.94 11.88 0.48
CA ARG A 200 14.37 12.98 -0.39
C ARG A 200 14.98 14.13 0.39
N SER A 201 14.58 14.29 1.64
CA SER A 201 15.12 15.26 2.56
C SER A 201 14.90 14.83 4.01
N GLU A 202 15.21 15.68 4.97
CA GLU A 202 14.94 15.45 6.40
C GLU A 202 13.44 15.20 6.69
N HIS A 203 12.55 15.83 5.91
CA HIS A 203 11.10 15.82 6.17
C HIS A 203 10.29 15.10 5.08
N TRP A 204 10.78 15.07 3.85
CA TRP A 204 10.02 14.56 2.72
C TRP A 204 10.53 13.21 2.25
N THR A 205 9.60 12.30 2.09
CA THR A 205 9.83 10.93 1.65
C THR A 205 8.85 10.60 0.52
N PHE A 206 9.30 9.87 -0.46
CA PHE A 206 8.46 9.25 -1.46
C PHE A 206 8.10 7.84 -0.98
N ARG A 207 6.82 7.53 -0.89
CA ARG A 207 6.30 6.28 -0.32
C ARG A 207 5.61 5.44 -1.38
N VAL A 208 5.87 4.13 -1.36
CA VAL A 208 5.15 3.11 -2.14
C VAL A 208 4.63 2.05 -1.17
N THR A 209 3.32 1.80 -1.22
CA THR A 209 2.62 0.93 -0.27
C THR A 209 1.90 -0.19 -1.00
N PRO A 210 2.52 -1.38 -1.17
CA PRO A 210 1.85 -2.58 -1.63
C PRO A 210 1.12 -3.27 -0.47
N ASP A 211 -0.18 -3.55 -0.66
CA ASP A 211 -1.05 -4.14 0.36
C ASP A 211 -1.92 -5.26 -0.17
N ALA A 212 -2.23 -6.19 0.71
CA ALA A 212 -3.32 -7.14 0.57
C ALA A 212 -4.47 -6.71 1.49
N ILE A 213 -5.62 -6.38 0.91
CA ILE A 213 -6.84 -6.01 1.63
C ILE A 213 -7.75 -7.23 1.70
N LEU A 214 -8.02 -7.69 2.91
CA LEU A 214 -8.97 -8.77 3.17
C LEU A 214 -10.33 -8.14 3.49
N THR A 215 -11.34 -8.44 2.68
CA THR A 215 -12.71 -7.96 2.88
C THR A 215 -13.68 -9.11 3.08
N ARG A 216 -14.69 -8.90 3.90
CA ARG A 216 -15.73 -9.89 4.17
C ARG A 216 -17.10 -9.32 3.85
N TYR A 217 -17.48 -9.37 2.57
CA TYR A 217 -18.79 -8.94 2.14
C TYR A 217 -19.87 -10.01 2.38
N SER A 218 -21.07 -9.57 2.76
CA SER A 218 -22.24 -10.42 2.89
C SER A 218 -22.87 -10.64 1.51
N ILE A 219 -23.23 -11.89 1.21
CA ILE A 219 -23.94 -12.26 0.02
C ILE A 219 -25.42 -12.38 0.39
N ASN A 220 -26.24 -11.43 -0.04
CA ASN A 220 -27.67 -11.37 0.30
C ASN A 220 -28.54 -12.29 -0.57
N TYR A 221 -28.12 -13.53 -0.78
CA TYR A 221 -28.91 -14.55 -1.51
C TYR A 221 -29.69 -15.50 -0.58
N GLY A 222 -30.27 -14.99 0.48
CA GLY A 222 -31.16 -15.77 1.34
C GLY A 222 -30.51 -16.64 2.42
N ASN A 223 -29.21 -16.90 2.37
CA ASN A 223 -28.52 -17.85 3.25
C ASN A 223 -27.47 -17.24 4.18
N HIS A 224 -27.44 -15.93 4.37
CA HIS A 224 -26.40 -15.24 5.17
C HIS A 224 -24.95 -15.62 4.81
N ALA A 225 -24.73 -16.07 3.57
CA ALA A 225 -23.40 -16.40 3.11
C ALA A 225 -22.53 -15.16 3.05
N THR A 226 -21.24 -15.32 3.38
CA THR A 226 -20.24 -14.26 3.26
C THR A 226 -19.17 -14.68 2.27
N SER A 227 -18.68 -13.75 1.45
CA SER A 227 -17.49 -13.92 0.65
C SER A 227 -16.30 -13.32 1.38
N ASN A 228 -15.20 -14.08 1.42
CA ASN A 228 -13.93 -13.57 1.89
C ASN A 228 -13.08 -13.30 0.66
N ASP A 229 -12.87 -12.04 0.35
CA ASP A 229 -12.09 -11.63 -0.81
C ASP A 229 -10.74 -11.06 -0.36
N VAL A 230 -9.71 -11.38 -1.12
CA VAL A 230 -8.38 -10.80 -0.97
C VAL A 230 -8.14 -9.93 -2.19
N ASN A 231 -8.03 -8.63 -1.96
CA ASN A 231 -7.77 -7.64 -2.97
C ASN A 231 -6.30 -7.24 -2.94
N PHE A 232 -5.75 -6.85 -4.07
CA PHE A 232 -4.42 -6.26 -4.14
C PHE A 232 -4.55 -4.75 -4.31
N ALA A 233 -3.95 -4.01 -3.41
CA ALA A 233 -3.87 -2.56 -3.46
C ALA A 233 -2.41 -2.10 -3.57
N LEU A 234 -2.23 -0.99 -4.26
CA LEU A 234 -0.94 -0.32 -4.38
C LEU A 234 -1.17 1.17 -4.24
N SER A 235 -0.49 1.83 -3.32
CA SER A 235 -0.48 3.29 -3.28
C SER A 235 0.91 3.86 -3.51
N VAL A 236 0.94 5.08 -4.04
CA VAL A 236 2.16 5.82 -4.32
C VAL A 236 1.92 7.27 -3.92
N GLY A 237 2.77 7.79 -3.05
CA GLY A 237 2.55 9.11 -2.48
C GLY A 237 3.79 9.76 -1.91
N ILE A 238 3.53 10.81 -1.17
CA ILE A 238 4.53 11.58 -0.43
C ILE A 238 4.19 11.54 1.05
N GLU A 239 5.21 11.39 1.86
CA GLU A 239 5.14 11.43 3.31
C GLU A 239 5.87 12.65 3.84
N TYR A 240 5.32 13.24 4.88
CA TYR A 240 5.95 14.30 5.65
C TYR A 240 6.24 13.83 7.08
N LYS A 241 7.53 13.83 7.46
CA LYS A 241 8.02 13.44 8.79
C LYS A 241 8.15 14.66 9.68
N PHE A 242 7.41 14.68 10.80
CA PHE A 242 7.48 15.79 11.76
C PHE A 242 8.68 15.61 12.69
N THR A 243 9.68 16.47 12.56
CA THR A 243 10.88 16.40 13.39
C THR A 243 10.57 16.77 14.84
N LYS A 244 11.11 16.00 15.79
CA LYS A 244 11.00 16.30 17.20
C LYS A 244 11.78 17.58 17.51
N LYS A 245 11.08 18.65 17.88
CA LYS A 245 11.72 19.89 18.32
C LYS A 245 12.54 19.57 19.57
N LYS A 246 13.88 19.70 19.51
CA LYS A 246 14.73 19.62 20.71
C LYS A 246 14.27 20.73 21.65
N ARG A 247 13.79 20.36 22.85
CA ARG A 247 13.62 21.26 23.97
C ARG A 247 14.95 21.52 24.61
#